data_a098338634d71d84be93c64b65371e6f
#
_entry.id   a098338634d71d84be93c64b65371e6f
#
_cell.length_a   1.000
_cell.length_b   1.000
_cell.length_c   1.000
_cell.angle_alpha   90.00
_cell.angle_beta   90.00
_cell.angle_gamma   90.00
#
_symmetry.space_group_name_H-M   'P 1'
#
loop_
_entity.id
_entity.type
_entity.pdbx_description
1 polymer ?
#
loop_
_entity_poly.entity_id
_entity_poly.type
_entity_poly.pdbx_seq_one_letter_code
_entity_poly.pdbx_strand_id
1 'polypeptide(L)'
;MPLELEKSKANYVNINKLYVSSADRDENSQNPYTYQIRLDKEIQYVIGIEVTGFNFPSEIAPTFIAGTSKSNGTNKLDFQLVAGALVKNFTATWPEKQYSYQNLTVPYLSYVLVLTQILNIAVENDPDFGIGQANQATFSTIADPNEITNVTVSGTGITGFRFLFATGTNKDNAAFNAMGYNQVDTALALNQKSPTQTNLRPFRYLDINVKQAKEFTPLKRIYTTDNIYYGTVRNDPSVSRTRLLSSQPIRILKVLDIEIRLEGGVIPPDLTGLEHDITFTVFSVANEVVVPSWVNQVFVL
;
A
#
# COMPACT_ATOMS: atom_id res chain seq x y z
N MET A 1 -29.66 -53.44 27.35
CA MET A 1 -28.27 -53.06 27.21
C MET A 1 -28.22 -51.57 27.00
N PRO A 2 -27.73 -50.76 27.96
CA PRO A 2 -27.53 -49.38 27.72
C PRO A 2 -26.30 -49.23 26.82
N LEU A 3 -26.47 -48.60 25.67
CA LEU A 3 -25.37 -48.11 24.86
C LEU A 3 -24.57 -47.14 25.71
N GLU A 4 -23.46 -47.58 26.23
CA GLU A 4 -22.41 -46.66 26.70
C GLU A 4 -21.95 -45.85 25.47
N LEU A 5 -22.45 -44.63 25.40
CA LEU A 5 -21.80 -43.62 24.60
C LEU A 5 -20.37 -43.54 25.08
N GLU A 6 -19.45 -44.16 24.35
CA GLU A 6 -18.04 -43.85 24.50
C GLU A 6 -17.94 -42.33 24.54
N LYS A 7 -17.50 -41.80 25.69
CA LYS A 7 -17.18 -40.39 25.83
C LYS A 7 -16.13 -40.14 24.75
N SER A 8 -16.59 -39.61 23.61
CA SER A 8 -15.72 -39.15 22.55
C SER A 8 -14.71 -38.25 23.25
N LYS A 9 -13.44 -38.62 23.22
CA LYS A 9 -12.36 -37.78 23.74
C LYS A 9 -12.57 -36.44 23.06
N ALA A 10 -13.06 -35.45 23.79
CA ALA A 10 -13.33 -34.14 23.28
C ALA A 10 -12.01 -33.65 22.69
N ASN A 11 -11.95 -33.48 21.36
CA ASN A 11 -10.80 -32.96 20.69
C ASN A 11 -10.66 -31.51 21.10
N TYR A 12 -9.85 -31.27 22.14
CA TYR A 12 -9.57 -29.92 22.60
C TYR A 12 -8.83 -29.18 21.51
N VAL A 13 -9.40 -28.07 21.08
CA VAL A 13 -8.70 -27.13 20.22
C VAL A 13 -7.79 -26.30 21.10
N ASN A 14 -6.50 -26.40 20.87
CA ASN A 14 -5.50 -25.55 21.51
C ASN A 14 -5.44 -24.22 20.77
N ILE A 15 -5.42 -23.12 21.51
CA ILE A 15 -5.32 -21.76 20.99
C ILE A 15 -3.94 -21.22 21.36
N ASN A 16 -3.11 -20.97 20.35
CA ASN A 16 -1.78 -20.43 20.52
C ASN A 16 -1.77 -19.00 19.96
N LYS A 17 -1.32 -18.03 20.74
CA LYS A 17 -1.09 -16.66 20.27
C LYS A 17 0.37 -16.48 19.91
N LEU A 18 0.63 -16.00 18.71
CA LEU A 18 1.95 -15.68 18.20
C LEU A 18 2.05 -14.19 17.96
N TYR A 19 3.01 -13.56 18.62
CA TYR A 19 3.36 -12.16 18.37
C TYR A 19 4.58 -12.16 17.46
N VAL A 20 4.43 -11.55 16.30
CA VAL A 20 5.43 -11.57 15.24
C VAL A 20 5.79 -10.14 14.89
N SER A 21 7.06 -9.79 15.02
CA SER A 21 7.61 -8.55 14.51
C SER A 21 8.36 -8.80 13.20
N SER A 22 8.20 -7.94 12.22
CA SER A 22 9.00 -8.02 11.00
C SER A 22 10.48 -7.75 11.26
N ALA A 23 10.83 -7.14 12.40
CA ALA A 23 12.20 -6.95 12.85
C ALA A 23 12.91 -8.27 13.22
N ASP A 24 12.13 -9.30 13.62
CA ASP A 24 12.63 -10.61 14.01
C ASP A 24 12.72 -11.59 12.82
N ARG A 25 12.63 -11.09 11.59
CA ARG A 25 12.69 -11.91 10.37
C ARG A 25 14.05 -12.63 10.22
N ASP A 26 14.03 -13.76 9.54
CA ASP A 26 15.23 -14.49 9.19
C ASP A 26 16.23 -13.59 8.44
N GLU A 27 17.52 -13.71 8.75
CA GLU A 27 18.60 -12.88 8.16
C GLU A 27 18.64 -12.94 6.63
N ASN A 28 18.10 -13.98 6.01
CA ASN A 28 17.98 -14.11 4.57
C ASN A 28 16.79 -13.32 3.99
N SER A 29 15.92 -12.78 4.83
CA SER A 29 14.72 -12.02 4.45
C SER A 29 15.01 -10.52 4.57
N GLN A 30 15.45 -9.90 3.48
CA GLN A 30 15.80 -8.46 3.51
C GLN A 30 14.60 -7.53 3.47
N ASN A 31 13.44 -8.00 2.99
CA ASN A 31 12.25 -7.16 2.81
C ASN A 31 11.27 -7.37 3.99
N PRO A 32 10.89 -6.31 4.74
CA PRO A 32 9.93 -6.40 5.84
C PRO A 32 8.50 -6.78 5.40
N TYR A 33 8.21 -6.77 4.10
CA TYR A 33 6.88 -7.12 3.56
C TYR A 33 6.82 -8.52 2.94
N THR A 34 7.96 -9.21 2.84
CA THR A 34 8.06 -10.61 2.41
C THR A 34 9.17 -11.27 3.20
N TYR A 35 8.81 -11.99 4.24
CA TYR A 35 9.78 -12.52 5.19
C TYR A 35 9.35 -13.82 5.83
N GLN A 36 10.32 -14.49 6.45
CA GLN A 36 10.13 -15.70 7.23
C GLN A 36 10.38 -15.44 8.72
N ILE A 37 9.54 -16.02 9.55
CA ILE A 37 9.75 -16.09 11.01
C ILE A 37 9.82 -17.54 11.40
N ARG A 38 10.90 -17.92 12.06
CA ARG A 38 11.04 -19.22 12.69
C ARG A 38 10.41 -19.17 14.09
N LEU A 39 9.52 -20.10 14.37
CA LEU A 39 8.90 -20.22 15.68
C LEU A 39 9.85 -20.87 16.68
N ASP A 40 9.96 -20.33 17.88
CA ASP A 40 10.76 -20.92 18.97
C ASP A 40 10.28 -22.33 19.34
N LYS A 41 8.97 -22.54 19.25
CA LYS A 41 8.33 -23.81 19.48
C LYS A 41 7.43 -24.18 18.30
N GLU A 42 7.64 -25.37 17.76
CA GLU A 42 6.79 -25.90 16.70
C GLU A 42 5.37 -26.18 17.22
N ILE A 43 4.38 -25.89 16.39
CA ILE A 43 2.97 -26.17 16.66
C ILE A 43 2.54 -27.32 15.77
N GLN A 44 2.02 -28.38 16.40
CA GLN A 44 1.59 -29.59 15.70
C GLN A 44 0.10 -29.53 15.38
N TYR A 45 -0.30 -30.17 14.29
CA TYR A 45 -1.68 -30.35 13.85
C TYR A 45 -2.49 -29.04 13.79
N VAL A 46 -1.93 -28.04 13.13
CA VAL A 46 -2.59 -26.73 12.95
C VAL A 46 -3.76 -26.87 12.00
N ILE A 47 -4.94 -26.49 12.47
CA ILE A 47 -6.21 -26.53 11.73
C ILE A 47 -6.68 -25.16 11.28
N GLY A 48 -6.08 -24.08 11.79
CA GLY A 48 -6.44 -22.73 11.38
C GLY A 48 -5.44 -21.69 11.86
N ILE A 49 -5.37 -20.59 11.13
CA ILE A 49 -4.58 -19.41 11.46
C ILE A 49 -5.46 -18.18 11.25
N GLU A 50 -5.46 -17.26 12.20
CA GLU A 50 -6.23 -16.01 12.16
C GLU A 50 -5.31 -14.84 12.49
N VAL A 51 -5.44 -13.71 11.78
CA VAL A 51 -4.82 -12.44 12.18
C VAL A 51 -5.76 -11.75 13.17
N THR A 52 -5.31 -11.62 14.42
CA THR A 52 -6.10 -11.03 15.51
C THR A 52 -5.63 -9.64 15.94
N GLY A 53 -4.47 -9.21 15.46
CA GLY A 53 -3.96 -7.87 15.69
C GLY A 53 -2.87 -7.53 14.68
N PHE A 54 -2.68 -6.26 14.44
CA PHE A 54 -1.57 -5.76 13.64
C PHE A 54 -1.26 -4.31 14.01
N ASN A 55 -0.02 -3.92 13.77
CA ASN A 55 0.46 -2.56 13.90
C ASN A 55 1.38 -2.27 12.71
N PHE A 56 0.92 -1.45 11.79
CA PHE A 56 1.68 -1.04 10.61
C PHE A 56 2.02 0.44 10.68
N PRO A 57 3.22 0.84 10.24
CA PRO A 57 3.53 2.24 10.05
C PRO A 57 2.65 2.86 8.95
N SER A 58 2.38 4.15 9.06
CA SER A 58 1.55 4.89 8.09
C SER A 58 2.13 4.90 6.67
N GLU A 59 3.43 4.67 6.56
CA GLU A 59 4.21 4.73 5.34
C GLU A 59 4.27 3.41 4.56
N ILE A 60 3.65 2.34 5.06
CA ILE A 60 3.69 1.01 4.41
C ILE A 60 3.12 1.00 2.99
N ALA A 61 2.17 1.88 2.70
CA ALA A 61 1.61 2.04 1.36
C ALA A 61 1.98 3.43 0.81
N PRO A 62 3.09 3.58 0.11
CA PRO A 62 3.49 4.85 -0.45
C PRO A 62 2.48 5.35 -1.47
N THR A 63 2.28 6.66 -1.52
CA THR A 63 1.41 7.32 -2.49
C THR A 63 1.89 7.10 -3.92
N PHE A 64 3.20 7.07 -4.12
CA PHE A 64 3.84 6.83 -5.41
C PHE A 64 4.80 5.65 -5.30
N ILE A 65 4.69 4.72 -6.23
CA ILE A 65 5.56 3.55 -6.33
C ILE A 65 6.44 3.69 -7.57
N ALA A 66 7.73 3.52 -7.42
CA ALA A 66 8.65 3.44 -8.55
C ALA A 66 8.39 2.16 -9.36
N GLY A 67 8.50 2.23 -10.69
CA GLY A 67 8.30 1.07 -11.55
C GLY A 67 7.93 1.44 -12.98
N THR A 68 7.66 0.44 -13.79
CA THR A 68 7.45 0.57 -15.24
C THR A 68 6.01 0.31 -15.69
N SER A 69 5.11 -0.07 -14.78
CA SER A 69 3.70 -0.34 -15.09
C SER A 69 2.77 0.25 -14.03
N LYS A 70 1.47 0.37 -14.35
CA LYS A 70 0.44 0.84 -13.41
C LYS A 70 0.36 0.03 -12.13
N SER A 71 0.67 -1.24 -12.20
CA SER A 71 0.61 -2.14 -11.04
C SER A 71 1.79 -1.96 -10.09
N ASN A 72 2.89 -1.40 -10.57
CA ASN A 72 4.13 -1.26 -9.80
C ASN A 72 4.87 0.08 -10.01
N GLY A 73 4.20 1.06 -10.60
CA GLY A 73 4.77 2.40 -10.75
C GLY A 73 3.70 3.45 -11.07
N THR A 74 3.69 4.55 -10.33
CA THR A 74 2.73 5.67 -10.49
C THR A 74 3.35 7.03 -10.22
N ASN A 75 4.69 7.12 -10.22
CA ASN A 75 5.41 8.30 -9.74
C ASN A 75 5.89 9.24 -10.85
N LYS A 76 5.40 9.07 -12.06
CA LYS A 76 5.79 9.92 -13.20
C LYS A 76 4.71 10.96 -13.51
N LEU A 77 5.15 12.10 -14.03
CA LEU A 77 4.30 13.18 -14.49
C LEU A 77 4.90 13.79 -15.75
N ASP A 78 4.34 13.42 -16.90
CA ASP A 78 4.70 14.05 -18.15
C ASP A 78 3.88 15.32 -18.34
N PHE A 79 4.53 16.39 -18.78
CA PHE A 79 3.89 17.65 -19.07
C PHE A 79 4.55 18.35 -20.25
N GLN A 80 3.81 19.25 -20.87
CA GLN A 80 4.26 20.06 -21.99
C GLN A 80 4.23 21.53 -21.63
N LEU A 81 5.29 22.25 -21.94
CA LEU A 81 5.40 23.71 -21.85
C LEU A 81 5.34 24.34 -23.23
N VAL A 82 4.70 25.51 -23.31
CA VAL A 82 4.55 26.29 -24.52
C VAL A 82 4.92 27.74 -24.26
N ALA A 83 5.80 28.28 -25.13
CA ALA A 83 6.14 29.71 -25.17
C ALA A 83 6.14 30.18 -26.65
N GLY A 84 5.07 30.83 -27.08
CA GLY A 84 4.89 31.16 -28.49
C GLY A 84 4.87 29.92 -29.39
N ALA A 85 5.85 29.85 -30.33
CA ALA A 85 6.01 28.66 -31.21
C ALA A 85 6.86 27.53 -30.58
N LEU A 86 7.49 27.78 -29.45
CA LEU A 86 8.32 26.79 -28.76
C LEU A 86 7.43 25.85 -27.95
N VAL A 87 7.58 24.53 -28.19
CA VAL A 87 6.81 23.48 -27.51
C VAL A 87 7.77 22.39 -27.07
N LYS A 88 7.82 22.08 -25.78
CA LYS A 88 8.68 21.01 -25.22
C LYS A 88 7.95 20.16 -24.20
N ASN A 89 8.29 18.87 -24.19
CA ASN A 89 7.80 17.89 -23.24
C ASN A 89 8.85 17.62 -22.15
N PHE A 90 8.38 17.48 -20.93
CA PHE A 90 9.18 17.22 -19.74
C PHE A 90 8.58 16.07 -18.94
N THR A 91 9.39 15.45 -18.10
CA THR A 91 8.98 14.42 -17.13
C THR A 91 9.43 14.82 -15.75
N ALA A 92 8.51 15.04 -14.84
CA ALA A 92 8.78 15.15 -13.41
C ALA A 92 8.64 13.76 -12.74
N THR A 93 9.39 13.54 -11.66
CA THR A 93 9.37 12.28 -10.94
C THR A 93 9.23 12.52 -9.46
N TRP A 94 8.18 11.96 -8.84
CA TRP A 94 8.06 11.97 -7.39
C TRP A 94 9.02 10.95 -6.75
N PRO A 95 9.69 11.32 -5.67
CA PRO A 95 10.29 10.35 -4.76
C PRO A 95 9.22 9.40 -4.21
N GLU A 96 9.60 8.16 -4.03
CA GLU A 96 8.72 7.14 -3.47
C GLU A 96 8.55 7.33 -1.96
N LYS A 97 7.41 7.87 -1.54
CA LYS A 97 7.08 8.21 -0.15
C LYS A 97 5.57 8.25 0.06
N GLN A 98 5.16 8.22 1.33
CA GLN A 98 3.82 8.59 1.75
C GLN A 98 3.74 10.12 1.84
N TYR A 99 2.74 10.70 1.17
CA TYR A 99 2.51 12.15 1.18
C TYR A 99 1.20 12.49 1.90
N SER A 100 1.22 13.57 2.65
CA SER A 100 0.02 14.30 3.05
C SER A 100 -0.20 15.49 2.12
N TYR A 101 -1.45 15.94 1.95
CA TYR A 101 -1.73 17.05 1.04
C TYR A 101 -0.92 18.30 1.36
N GLN A 102 -0.92 18.69 2.64
CA GLN A 102 -0.07 19.76 3.15
C GLN A 102 0.54 19.31 4.47
N ASN A 103 1.86 19.37 4.58
CA ASN A 103 2.58 19.05 5.80
C ASN A 103 3.51 20.23 6.14
N LEU A 104 3.12 21.02 7.13
CA LEU A 104 3.88 22.20 7.55
C LEU A 104 5.06 21.84 8.46
N THR A 105 4.99 20.70 9.14
CA THR A 105 6.04 20.24 10.06
C THR A 105 7.16 19.53 9.31
N VAL A 106 6.79 18.74 8.28
CA VAL A 106 7.73 17.93 7.51
C VAL A 106 7.53 18.24 6.02
N PRO A 107 8.14 19.34 5.50
CA PRO A 107 7.86 19.84 4.15
C PRO A 107 8.10 18.82 3.02
N TYR A 108 9.08 17.93 3.16
CA TYR A 108 9.40 16.90 2.16
C TYR A 108 8.35 15.76 2.10
N LEU A 109 7.36 15.75 2.99
CA LEU A 109 6.17 14.88 2.92
C LEU A 109 4.92 15.65 2.46
N SER A 110 5.04 16.96 2.19
CA SER A 110 3.95 17.76 1.66
C SER A 110 3.81 17.56 0.16
N TYR A 111 2.69 17.02 -0.28
CA TYR A 111 2.37 16.85 -1.70
C TYR A 111 2.48 18.18 -2.46
N VAL A 112 1.89 19.25 -1.92
CA VAL A 112 1.86 20.58 -2.56
C VAL A 112 3.29 21.11 -2.78
N LEU A 113 4.15 21.04 -1.78
CA LEU A 113 5.53 21.54 -1.88
C LEU A 113 6.37 20.68 -2.82
N VAL A 114 6.27 19.38 -2.69
CA VAL A 114 7.05 18.44 -3.51
C VAL A 114 6.64 18.53 -4.98
N LEU A 115 5.34 18.69 -5.29
CA LEU A 115 4.88 18.91 -6.66
C LEU A 115 5.53 20.15 -7.29
N THR A 116 5.57 21.27 -6.56
CA THR A 116 6.30 22.46 -6.99
C THR A 116 7.76 22.17 -7.30
N GLN A 117 8.44 21.48 -6.39
CA GLN A 117 9.87 21.16 -6.54
C GLN A 117 10.15 20.29 -7.75
N ILE A 118 9.42 19.19 -7.95
CA ILE A 118 9.70 18.26 -9.06
C ILE A 118 9.41 18.86 -10.43
N LEU A 119 8.41 19.74 -10.54
CA LEU A 119 8.12 20.46 -11.79
C LEU A 119 9.24 21.44 -12.13
N ASN A 120 9.72 22.21 -11.14
CA ASN A 120 10.84 23.14 -11.35
C ASN A 120 12.15 22.39 -11.66
N ILE A 121 12.46 21.32 -10.96
CA ILE A 121 13.66 20.48 -11.24
C ILE A 121 13.61 19.91 -12.66
N ALA A 122 12.43 19.51 -13.15
CA ALA A 122 12.28 18.94 -14.48
C ALA A 122 12.65 19.92 -15.62
N VAL A 123 12.55 21.22 -15.38
CA VAL A 123 12.88 22.28 -16.37
C VAL A 123 14.17 23.03 -16.08
N GLU A 124 14.74 22.87 -14.91
CA GLU A 124 15.85 23.67 -14.35
C GLU A 124 17.02 23.86 -15.32
N ASN A 125 17.44 22.80 -16.00
CA ASN A 125 18.61 22.77 -16.88
C ASN A 125 18.24 22.84 -18.37
N ASP A 126 16.97 23.11 -18.70
CA ASP A 126 16.58 23.19 -20.11
C ASP A 126 17.11 24.49 -20.76
N PRO A 127 17.66 24.43 -21.98
CA PRO A 127 18.29 25.61 -22.62
C PRO A 127 17.27 26.71 -23.02
N ASP A 128 15.97 26.41 -23.02
CA ASP A 128 14.95 27.41 -23.39
C ASP A 128 14.10 27.85 -22.19
N PHE A 129 13.80 26.92 -21.27
CA PHE A 129 12.89 27.12 -20.14
C PHE A 129 13.59 27.13 -18.77
N GLY A 130 14.88 26.76 -18.70
CA GLY A 130 15.63 26.65 -17.46
C GLY A 130 15.99 27.98 -16.80
N ILE A 131 16.69 27.90 -15.70
CA ILE A 131 17.12 29.08 -14.91
C ILE A 131 18.00 30.01 -15.77
N GLY A 132 17.63 31.27 -15.78
CA GLY A 132 18.37 32.32 -16.51
C GLY A 132 18.06 32.36 -18.02
N GLN A 133 17.19 31.53 -18.54
CA GLN A 133 16.80 31.53 -19.94
C GLN A 133 15.71 32.59 -20.23
N ALA A 134 15.59 32.95 -21.52
CA ALA A 134 14.65 33.98 -21.95
C ALA A 134 13.17 33.63 -21.63
N ASN A 135 12.82 32.34 -21.70
CA ASN A 135 11.48 31.83 -21.37
C ASN A 135 11.51 31.05 -20.05
N GLN A 136 12.31 31.47 -19.07
CA GLN A 136 12.39 30.77 -17.80
C GLN A 136 11.00 30.51 -17.22
N ALA A 137 10.71 29.22 -17.00
CA ALA A 137 9.45 28.76 -16.43
C ALA A 137 9.60 28.53 -14.93
N THR A 138 8.68 29.06 -14.16
CA THR A 138 8.59 28.82 -12.71
C THR A 138 7.21 28.30 -12.35
N PHE A 139 7.19 27.08 -11.78
CA PHE A 139 5.96 26.47 -11.29
C PHE A 139 5.74 26.82 -9.82
N SER A 140 4.47 26.99 -9.47
CA SER A 140 4.01 27.11 -8.10
C SER A 140 2.73 26.28 -7.91
N THR A 141 2.60 25.64 -6.74
CA THR A 141 1.40 24.92 -6.36
C THR A 141 0.77 25.63 -5.18
N ILE A 142 -0.53 25.89 -5.28
CA ILE A 142 -1.29 26.58 -4.25
C ILE A 142 -2.08 25.54 -3.47
N ALA A 143 -1.95 25.55 -2.14
CA ALA A 143 -2.78 24.71 -1.28
C ALA A 143 -4.25 25.17 -1.36
N ASP A 144 -5.14 24.24 -1.69
CA ASP A 144 -6.58 24.46 -1.79
C ASP A 144 -7.28 23.85 -0.56
N PRO A 145 -8.23 24.55 0.09
CA PRO A 145 -8.97 24.00 1.24
C PRO A 145 -9.73 22.71 0.96
N ASN A 146 -10.06 22.45 -0.30
CA ASN A 146 -10.72 21.22 -0.75
C ASN A 146 -9.71 20.14 -1.19
N GLU A 147 -8.42 20.34 -0.89
CA GLU A 147 -7.33 19.41 -1.27
C GLU A 147 -7.29 19.12 -2.79
N ILE A 148 -7.59 20.11 -3.62
CA ILE A 148 -7.52 20.02 -5.07
C ILE A 148 -6.10 20.37 -5.53
N THR A 149 -5.56 19.62 -6.50
CA THR A 149 -4.30 20.00 -7.16
C THR A 149 -4.49 21.29 -7.94
N ASN A 150 -3.71 22.30 -7.63
CA ASN A 150 -3.77 23.62 -8.28
C ASN A 150 -2.33 24.10 -8.59
N VAL A 151 -1.93 24.01 -9.86
CA VAL A 151 -0.58 24.31 -10.34
C VAL A 151 -0.64 25.49 -11.29
N THR A 152 0.20 26.48 -11.05
CA THR A 152 0.36 27.64 -11.92
C THR A 152 1.78 27.69 -12.47
N VAL A 153 1.94 28.06 -13.74
CA VAL A 153 3.22 28.40 -14.34
C VAL A 153 3.30 29.91 -14.60
N SER A 154 4.47 30.48 -14.36
CA SER A 154 4.80 31.86 -14.70
C SER A 154 6.13 31.93 -15.43
N GLY A 155 6.33 32.98 -16.22
CA GLY A 155 7.57 33.23 -16.95
C GLY A 155 7.34 34.09 -18.18
N THR A 156 8.41 34.77 -18.64
CA THR A 156 8.33 35.62 -19.84
C THR A 156 8.04 34.75 -21.07
N GLY A 157 7.04 35.13 -21.86
CA GLY A 157 6.66 34.44 -23.10
C GLY A 157 5.94 33.11 -22.89
N ILE A 158 5.80 32.60 -21.67
CA ILE A 158 5.04 31.37 -21.38
C ILE A 158 3.56 31.60 -21.71
N THR A 159 3.03 30.76 -22.59
CA THR A 159 1.59 30.77 -22.98
C THR A 159 0.79 29.75 -22.18
N GLY A 160 1.42 28.74 -21.63
CA GLY A 160 0.78 27.76 -20.78
C GLY A 160 1.53 26.43 -20.70
N PHE A 161 0.95 25.53 -19.96
CA PHE A 161 1.37 24.13 -19.88
C PHE A 161 0.16 23.19 -19.84
N ARG A 162 0.40 21.91 -20.07
CA ARG A 162 -0.61 20.86 -19.91
C ARG A 162 0.03 19.58 -19.40
N PHE A 163 -0.71 18.81 -18.66
CA PHE A 163 -0.32 17.46 -18.28
C PHE A 163 -0.68 16.47 -19.39
N LEU A 164 0.23 15.51 -19.64
CA LEU A 164 0.11 14.50 -20.70
C LEU A 164 -0.22 13.14 -20.12
N PHE A 165 -1.37 13.00 -19.49
CA PHE A 165 -1.80 11.78 -18.82
C PHE A 165 -2.20 10.65 -19.77
N ALA A 166 -2.61 10.97 -21.00
CA ALA A 166 -3.01 9.98 -22.01
C ALA A 166 -1.96 9.80 -23.10
N THR A 167 -1.22 10.86 -23.48
CA THR A 167 -0.29 10.84 -24.60
C THR A 167 1.18 10.88 -24.19
N GLY A 168 1.48 11.13 -22.90
CA GLY A 168 2.85 11.14 -22.38
C GLY A 168 3.55 9.80 -22.52
N THR A 169 4.87 9.82 -22.57
CA THR A 169 5.72 8.63 -22.64
C THR A 169 5.50 7.70 -21.42
N ASN A 170 5.22 8.31 -20.27
CA ASN A 170 5.01 7.59 -19.01
C ASN A 170 3.52 7.47 -18.63
N LYS A 171 2.61 7.49 -19.58
CA LYS A 171 1.14 7.46 -19.33
C LYS A 171 0.69 6.31 -18.43
N ASP A 172 1.38 5.16 -18.48
CA ASP A 172 1.07 3.99 -17.67
C ASP A 172 1.61 4.09 -16.23
N ASN A 173 2.55 5.00 -15.99
CA ASN A 173 3.12 5.34 -14.68
C ASN A 173 2.70 6.74 -14.20
N ALA A 174 1.71 7.33 -14.86
CA ALA A 174 1.33 8.71 -14.58
C ALA A 174 0.54 8.83 -13.28
N ALA A 175 0.85 9.88 -12.52
CA ALA A 175 0.25 10.19 -11.22
C ALA A 175 -1.16 10.78 -11.27
N PHE A 176 -1.87 10.70 -12.40
CA PHE A 176 -3.15 11.40 -12.61
C PHE A 176 -4.18 11.14 -11.50
N ASN A 177 -4.33 9.90 -11.07
CA ASN A 177 -5.28 9.51 -10.02
C ASN A 177 -4.93 10.15 -8.66
N ALA A 178 -3.64 10.11 -8.29
CA ALA A 178 -3.18 10.75 -7.05
C ALA A 178 -3.38 12.28 -7.08
N MET A 179 -3.26 12.88 -8.26
CA MET A 179 -3.44 14.31 -8.48
C MET A 179 -4.92 14.74 -8.60
N GLY A 180 -5.87 13.84 -8.61
CA GLY A 180 -7.30 14.15 -8.78
C GLY A 180 -7.72 14.36 -10.23
N TYR A 181 -6.97 13.85 -11.22
CA TYR A 181 -7.29 13.89 -12.64
C TYR A 181 -7.73 12.52 -13.17
N ASN A 182 -8.40 12.54 -14.31
CA ASN A 182 -8.63 11.36 -15.14
C ASN A 182 -7.41 11.12 -16.05
N GLN A 183 -7.32 9.95 -16.67
CA GLN A 183 -6.25 9.63 -17.64
C GLN A 183 -6.53 10.28 -19.01
N VAL A 184 -6.62 11.61 -19.01
CA VAL A 184 -6.86 12.46 -20.20
C VAL A 184 -5.91 13.63 -20.12
N ASP A 185 -5.32 14.02 -21.26
CA ASP A 185 -4.46 15.21 -21.30
C ASP A 185 -5.27 16.48 -20.95
N THR A 186 -4.67 17.34 -20.15
CA THR A 186 -5.34 18.59 -19.79
C THR A 186 -5.27 19.60 -20.94
N ALA A 187 -6.19 20.56 -20.95
CA ALA A 187 -6.11 21.69 -21.89
C ALA A 187 -4.87 22.55 -21.56
N LEU A 188 -4.32 23.22 -22.57
CA LEU A 188 -3.24 24.19 -22.39
C LEU A 188 -3.75 25.40 -21.59
N ALA A 189 -3.12 25.72 -20.46
CA ALA A 189 -3.45 26.85 -19.62
C ALA A 189 -2.26 27.26 -18.73
N LEU A 190 -2.28 28.52 -18.24
CA LEU A 190 -1.30 28.97 -17.22
C LEU A 190 -1.57 28.39 -15.85
N ASN A 191 -2.80 27.93 -15.60
CA ASN A 191 -3.21 27.28 -14.35
C ASN A 191 -3.91 25.99 -14.68
N GLN A 192 -3.51 24.92 -13.99
CA GLN A 192 -4.12 23.58 -14.05
C GLN A 192 -4.75 23.27 -12.70
N LYS A 193 -6.07 23.10 -12.69
CA LYS A 193 -6.83 22.73 -11.50
C LYS A 193 -7.47 21.36 -11.70
N SER A 194 -7.26 20.44 -10.76
CA SER A 194 -7.86 19.10 -10.87
C SER A 194 -9.37 19.14 -10.70
N PRO A 195 -10.12 18.30 -11.45
CA PRO A 195 -11.57 18.24 -11.34
C PRO A 195 -12.08 17.62 -10.05
N THR A 196 -11.24 16.83 -9.39
CA THR A 196 -11.57 16.16 -8.13
C THR A 196 -10.48 16.37 -7.09
N GLN A 197 -10.78 16.06 -5.84
CA GLN A 197 -9.85 16.05 -4.73
C GLN A 197 -8.66 15.10 -5.02
N THR A 198 -7.49 15.45 -4.53
CA THR A 198 -6.31 14.58 -4.61
C THR A 198 -6.56 13.26 -3.88
N ASN A 199 -6.13 12.17 -4.49
CA ASN A 199 -6.18 10.85 -3.88
C ASN A 199 -4.75 10.38 -3.53
N LEU A 200 -4.27 10.80 -2.38
CA LEU A 200 -2.92 10.46 -1.94
C LEU A 200 -2.83 9.05 -1.34
N ARG A 201 -3.92 8.29 -1.38
CA ARG A 201 -4.00 6.91 -0.93
C ARG A 201 -4.56 6.04 -2.05
N PRO A 202 -3.77 5.75 -3.09
CA PRO A 202 -4.25 5.05 -4.29
C PRO A 202 -4.64 3.60 -4.05
N PHE A 203 -4.22 3.01 -2.92
CA PHE A 203 -4.54 1.64 -2.55
C PHE A 203 -5.70 1.63 -1.56
N ARG A 204 -6.72 0.82 -1.87
CA ARG A 204 -7.93 0.70 -1.05
C ARG A 204 -7.76 -0.30 0.10
N TYR A 205 -6.79 -1.22 -0.02
CA TYR A 205 -6.55 -2.23 0.98
C TYR A 205 -5.11 -2.77 0.91
N LEU A 206 -4.70 -3.42 1.97
CA LEU A 206 -3.56 -4.32 2.00
C LEU A 206 -4.01 -5.72 2.43
N ASP A 207 -3.34 -6.73 1.92
CA ASP A 207 -3.59 -8.14 2.21
C ASP A 207 -2.42 -8.73 3.00
N ILE A 208 -2.74 -9.39 4.12
CA ILE A 208 -1.78 -10.19 4.89
C ILE A 208 -1.95 -11.64 4.46
N ASN A 209 -0.90 -12.23 3.93
CA ASN A 209 -0.85 -13.61 3.47
C ASN A 209 0.15 -14.42 4.29
N VAL A 210 -0.13 -15.70 4.48
CA VAL A 210 0.81 -16.68 5.05
C VAL A 210 0.85 -17.88 4.12
N LYS A 211 2.03 -18.20 3.55
CA LYS A 211 2.16 -19.23 2.52
C LYS A 211 1.75 -20.63 2.97
N GLN A 212 1.90 -20.93 4.27
CA GLN A 212 1.46 -22.22 4.84
C GLN A 212 -0.07 -22.37 4.84
N ALA A 213 -0.80 -21.25 4.79
CA ALA A 213 -2.26 -21.22 4.71
C ALA A 213 -2.75 -21.06 3.26
N LYS A 214 -2.20 -21.82 2.31
CA LYS A 214 -2.35 -21.68 0.86
C LYS A 214 -3.80 -21.69 0.34
N GLU A 215 -4.72 -22.33 1.05
CA GLU A 215 -6.12 -22.43 0.65
C GLU A 215 -6.89 -21.11 0.83
N PHE A 216 -6.28 -20.15 1.53
CA PHE A 216 -6.96 -18.95 2.01
C PHE A 216 -6.08 -17.71 1.86
N THR A 217 -6.02 -17.17 0.69
CA THR A 217 -5.35 -15.90 0.41
C THR A 217 -6.35 -14.84 0.01
N PRO A 218 -6.38 -13.71 0.71
CA PRO A 218 -5.58 -13.30 1.89
C PRO A 218 -6.13 -13.83 3.22
N LEU A 219 -5.27 -14.04 4.22
CA LEU A 219 -5.69 -14.33 5.60
C LEU A 219 -6.48 -13.16 6.20
N LYS A 220 -6.05 -11.94 5.90
CA LYS A 220 -6.69 -10.72 6.35
C LYS A 220 -6.57 -9.65 5.29
N ARG A 221 -7.68 -8.98 5.00
CA ARG A 221 -7.73 -7.75 4.20
C ARG A 221 -8.00 -6.58 5.12
N ILE A 222 -7.21 -5.51 4.99
CA ILE A 222 -7.33 -4.28 5.75
C ILE A 222 -7.66 -3.17 4.77
N TYR A 223 -8.83 -2.55 4.93
CA TYR A 223 -9.29 -1.48 4.05
C TYR A 223 -8.82 -0.13 4.55
N THR A 224 -8.54 0.75 3.62
CA THR A 224 -8.08 2.11 3.86
C THR A 224 -9.18 3.02 4.40
N THR A 225 -10.44 2.68 4.14
CA THR A 225 -11.62 3.44 4.58
C THR A 225 -11.94 3.27 6.05
N ASP A 226 -11.39 2.26 6.71
CA ASP A 226 -11.80 1.88 8.06
C ASP A 226 -11.18 2.75 9.16
N ASN A 227 -10.58 3.90 8.87
CA ASN A 227 -9.79 4.74 9.81
C ASN A 227 -8.76 3.96 10.66
N ILE A 228 -8.70 2.65 10.48
CA ILE A 228 -7.78 1.67 11.08
C ILE A 228 -6.51 1.62 10.22
N TYR A 229 -6.24 2.69 9.56
CA TYR A 229 -5.17 2.85 8.63
C TYR A 229 -3.87 2.79 9.36
N TYR A 230 -3.14 1.69 9.18
CA TYR A 230 -1.79 1.61 9.73
C TYR A 230 -1.75 1.99 11.21
N GLY A 231 -2.73 1.58 11.95
CA GLY A 231 -2.85 1.77 13.38
C GLY A 231 -2.88 0.44 14.12
N THR A 232 -2.85 0.49 15.43
CA THR A 232 -3.04 -0.69 16.27
C THR A 232 -4.50 -1.10 16.22
N VAL A 233 -4.83 -2.22 15.60
CA VAL A 233 -6.15 -2.84 15.76
C VAL A 233 -6.14 -3.61 17.06
N ARG A 234 -6.75 -3.04 18.07
CA ARG A 234 -7.04 -3.74 19.32
C ARG A 234 -8.37 -4.46 19.13
N ASN A 235 -8.35 -5.81 19.08
CA ASN A 235 -9.51 -6.71 19.25
C ASN A 235 -10.89 -6.05 19.04
N ASP A 236 -11.12 -5.42 17.90
CA ASP A 236 -12.43 -4.89 17.58
C ASP A 236 -13.31 -6.05 17.10
N PRO A 237 -14.36 -6.41 17.84
CA PRO A 237 -15.25 -7.49 17.44
C PRO A 237 -16.05 -7.19 16.16
N SER A 238 -16.13 -5.91 15.75
CA SER A 238 -16.79 -5.50 14.51
C SER A 238 -15.95 -5.77 13.25
N VAL A 239 -14.63 -5.96 13.41
CA VAL A 239 -13.76 -6.34 12.28
C VAL A 239 -14.04 -7.78 11.92
N SER A 240 -14.51 -8.03 10.71
CA SER A 240 -14.75 -9.37 10.15
C SER A 240 -13.56 -10.29 10.42
N ARG A 241 -13.74 -11.25 11.34
CA ARG A 241 -12.75 -12.27 11.65
C ARG A 241 -12.85 -13.35 10.60
N THR A 242 -11.92 -13.38 9.68
CA THR A 242 -11.83 -14.49 8.74
C THR A 242 -11.09 -15.63 9.43
N ARG A 243 -11.83 -16.56 9.98
CA ARG A 243 -11.28 -17.81 10.52
C ARG A 243 -11.12 -18.78 9.36
N LEU A 244 -9.91 -19.22 9.16
CA LEU A 244 -9.59 -20.16 8.12
C LEU A 244 -9.26 -21.49 8.78
N LEU A 245 -10.20 -22.42 8.70
CA LEU A 245 -10.00 -23.79 9.13
C LEU A 245 -9.69 -24.63 7.89
N SER A 246 -8.54 -25.31 7.91
CA SER A 246 -8.18 -26.22 6.83
C SER A 246 -8.81 -27.58 7.06
N SER A 247 -9.36 -28.18 6.00
CA SER A 247 -9.80 -29.57 6.00
C SER A 247 -8.62 -30.55 6.17
N GLN A 248 -7.42 -30.10 5.84
CA GLN A 248 -6.16 -30.85 6.05
C GLN A 248 -5.26 -30.11 7.03
N PRO A 249 -5.07 -30.62 8.25
CA PRO A 249 -4.19 -30.00 9.23
C PRO A 249 -2.75 -29.89 8.74
N ILE A 250 -2.13 -28.73 9.00
CA ILE A 250 -0.68 -28.59 8.85
C ILE A 250 -0.04 -29.43 9.95
N ARG A 251 0.64 -30.51 9.57
CA ARG A 251 1.19 -31.46 10.53
C ARG A 251 2.16 -30.84 11.53
N ILE A 252 3.04 -29.97 11.04
CA ILE A 252 4.01 -29.25 11.86
C ILE A 252 4.21 -27.85 11.29
N LEU A 253 3.94 -26.83 12.08
CA LEU A 253 4.22 -25.42 11.78
C LEU A 253 5.47 -25.01 12.54
N LYS A 254 6.57 -24.75 11.81
CA LYS A 254 7.88 -24.31 12.34
C LYS A 254 8.25 -22.91 11.88
N VAL A 255 7.72 -22.52 10.71
CA VAL A 255 8.04 -21.27 10.03
C VAL A 255 6.76 -20.65 9.54
N LEU A 256 6.65 -19.35 9.66
CA LEU A 256 5.62 -18.53 9.00
C LEU A 256 6.28 -17.77 7.85
N ASP A 257 5.84 -18.03 6.63
CA ASP A 257 6.17 -17.23 5.45
C ASP A 257 5.11 -16.16 5.29
N ILE A 258 5.44 -14.95 5.68
CA ILE A 258 4.51 -13.80 5.67
C ILE A 258 4.74 -12.96 4.44
N GLU A 259 3.65 -12.54 3.80
CA GLU A 259 3.68 -11.68 2.64
C GLU A 259 2.57 -10.63 2.75
N ILE A 260 2.99 -9.36 2.75
CA ILE A 260 2.09 -8.22 2.73
C ILE A 260 1.97 -7.73 1.28
N ARG A 261 0.74 -7.59 0.79
CA ARG A 261 0.48 -7.09 -0.56
C ARG A 261 -0.50 -5.93 -0.52
N LEU A 262 -0.22 -4.91 -1.33
CA LEU A 262 -1.16 -3.84 -1.63
C LEU A 262 -2.20 -4.31 -2.66
N GLU A 263 -3.24 -3.50 -2.86
CA GLU A 263 -4.21 -3.69 -3.93
C GLU A 263 -3.53 -3.95 -5.27
N GLY A 264 -4.03 -4.93 -6.02
CA GLY A 264 -3.40 -5.37 -7.27
C GLY A 264 -2.25 -6.37 -7.09
N GLY A 265 -2.00 -6.83 -5.85
CA GLY A 265 -0.98 -7.84 -5.56
C GLY A 265 0.45 -7.29 -5.50
N VAL A 266 0.60 -5.97 -5.48
CA VAL A 266 1.91 -5.31 -5.41
C VAL A 266 2.50 -5.49 -4.01
N ILE A 267 3.73 -5.99 -3.92
CA ILE A 267 4.50 -5.99 -2.67
C ILE A 267 5.00 -4.56 -2.44
N PRO A 268 4.77 -3.96 -1.26
CA PRO A 268 5.31 -2.65 -0.95
C PRO A 268 6.83 -2.63 -1.17
N PRO A 269 7.36 -1.55 -1.71
CA PRO A 269 8.81 -1.41 -1.82
C PRO A 269 9.46 -1.40 -0.43
N ASP A 270 10.70 -1.83 -0.36
CA ASP A 270 11.48 -1.74 0.87
C ASP A 270 11.79 -0.27 1.19
N LEU A 271 10.91 0.35 1.94
CA LEU A 271 11.16 1.63 2.56
C LEU A 271 11.91 1.33 3.85
N THR A 272 13.22 1.26 3.78
CA THR A 272 14.12 0.85 4.85
C THR A 272 13.73 1.42 6.22
N GLY A 273 13.50 0.53 7.19
CA GLY A 273 13.17 0.87 8.57
C GLY A 273 11.70 0.91 8.92
N LEU A 274 10.80 0.52 8.04
CA LEU A 274 9.36 0.44 8.33
C LEU A 274 8.97 -0.94 8.82
N GLU A 275 9.32 -1.23 10.05
CA GLU A 275 8.95 -2.49 10.70
C GLU A 275 7.49 -2.47 11.16
N HIS A 276 6.90 -3.65 11.25
CA HIS A 276 5.52 -3.83 11.69
C HIS A 276 5.35 -5.08 12.55
N ASP A 277 4.24 -5.12 13.27
CA ASP A 277 3.90 -6.24 14.14
C ASP A 277 2.58 -6.87 13.73
N ILE A 278 2.49 -8.19 13.80
CA ILE A 278 1.27 -8.95 13.53
C ILE A 278 1.05 -9.94 14.67
N THR A 279 -0.18 -10.01 15.15
CA THR A 279 -0.60 -11.04 16.12
C THR A 279 -1.43 -12.09 15.39
N PHE A 280 -0.97 -13.33 15.43
CA PHE A 280 -1.72 -14.48 14.94
C PHE A 280 -2.32 -15.26 16.08
N THR A 281 -3.51 -15.80 15.86
CA THR A 281 -4.10 -16.86 16.65
C THR A 281 -4.06 -18.13 15.83
N VAL A 282 -3.34 -19.15 16.34
CA VAL A 282 -3.17 -20.45 15.69
C VAL A 282 -4.00 -21.49 16.44
N PHE A 283 -4.87 -22.16 15.71
CA PHE A 283 -5.71 -23.23 16.22
C PHE A 283 -5.08 -24.58 15.90
N SER A 284 -4.90 -25.43 16.90
CA SER A 284 -4.34 -26.77 16.72
C SER A 284 -5.11 -27.82 17.50
N VAL A 285 -5.01 -29.08 17.09
CA VAL A 285 -5.62 -30.21 17.79
C VAL A 285 -4.54 -31.13 18.39
N ALA A 286 -4.89 -31.84 19.45
CA ALA A 286 -3.91 -32.66 20.18
C ALA A 286 -3.40 -33.89 19.39
N ASN A 287 -4.17 -34.38 18.43
CA ASN A 287 -3.86 -35.60 17.66
C ASN A 287 -4.26 -35.43 16.19
N GLU A 288 -3.71 -36.29 15.33
CA GLU A 288 -4.03 -36.42 13.90
C GLU A 288 -5.46 -36.97 13.67
N VAL A 289 -6.45 -36.33 14.26
CA VAL A 289 -7.85 -36.73 14.11
C VAL A 289 -8.46 -35.90 12.98
N VAL A 290 -9.23 -36.58 12.11
CA VAL A 290 -10.08 -35.96 11.11
C VAL A 290 -10.88 -34.84 11.78
N VAL A 291 -10.71 -33.61 11.30
CA VAL A 291 -11.44 -32.46 11.83
C VAL A 291 -12.94 -32.76 11.69
N PRO A 292 -13.69 -32.88 12.78
CA PRO A 292 -15.11 -33.19 12.68
C PRO A 292 -15.82 -32.07 11.91
N SER A 293 -16.78 -32.42 11.07
CA SER A 293 -17.56 -31.45 10.27
C SER A 293 -18.26 -30.36 11.11
N TRP A 294 -18.50 -30.62 12.39
CA TRP A 294 -19.08 -29.65 13.31
C TRP A 294 -18.12 -28.53 13.76
N VAL A 295 -16.80 -28.70 13.60
CA VAL A 295 -15.83 -27.64 13.89
C VAL A 295 -16.12 -26.42 13.01
N ASN A 296 -16.61 -26.61 11.80
CA ASN A 296 -17.05 -25.52 10.93
C ASN A 296 -18.32 -24.79 11.44
N GLN A 297 -19.08 -25.40 12.36
CA GLN A 297 -20.32 -24.82 12.89
C GLN A 297 -20.12 -24.04 14.21
N VAL A 298 -19.11 -24.39 14.98
CA VAL A 298 -18.85 -23.77 16.31
C VAL A 298 -18.21 -22.38 16.21
N PHE A 299 -17.68 -22.04 15.05
CA PHE A 299 -16.93 -20.79 14.86
C PHE A 299 -17.65 -19.73 14.01
N VAL A 300 -18.94 -19.93 13.72
CA VAL A 300 -19.83 -18.91 13.13
C VAL A 300 -20.61 -18.24 14.26
N LEU A 301 -19.93 -17.46 15.09
CA LEU A 301 -20.51 -16.53 16.05
C LEU A 301 -19.89 -15.14 15.87
#